data_d2487bc9df56ab73aa89d6085b37be5c
#
_entry.id   d2487bc9df56ab73aa89d6085b37be5c
#
_cell.length_a   1.000
_cell.length_b   1.000
_cell.length_c   1.000
_cell.angle_alpha   90.00
_cell.angle_beta   90.00
_cell.angle_gamma   90.00
#
_symmetry.space_group_name_H-M   'P 1'
#
loop_
_entity.id
_entity.type
_entity.pdbx_description
1 polymer ?
#
loop_
_entity_poly.entity_id
_entity_poly.type
_entity_poly.pdbx_seq_one_letter_code
_entity_poly.pdbx_strand_id
1 'polypeptide(L)'
;MKNYAKLIKLTLIVVTSAIMFSCSDDDGTTYNNNSIVAIASGTSNLSILVDALERTDLVETLDQTGPYTVFAPTNAAFTTFLSANGYANLDAVPTAALKEILLNHVVSGTNLSTSLSTGYIKTLAKGSASSTNTLSMFVNTSSGVRLNGVSSVTSADVVASNGVVHIVDAVIGLPTVVTHALANPNFTNLVDALTSEGQPDFVGILSGTASSPFTVFAPSNAAFTAFETENPGTLASLTPAQLTSVLSYHVVAGANVLSNAIPSGPITTYETGTFTVSGTVITDEAARQTNIVAVDVQASNGVIHVLDNIILPDLD
;
A
#
# COMPACT_ATOMS: atom_id res chain seq x y z
N MET A 1 62.19 20.52 82.25
CA MET A 1 62.75 20.88 80.91
C MET A 1 62.40 19.87 79.93
N LYS A 2 61.91 20.31 78.79
CA LYS A 2 61.68 19.62 77.54
C LYS A 2 60.46 18.67 77.41
N ASN A 3 59.49 19.23 76.75
CA ASN A 3 58.28 18.64 76.18
C ASN A 3 58.62 17.71 75.06
N TYR A 4 57.89 16.57 74.93
CA TYR A 4 57.68 15.88 73.67
C TYR A 4 56.22 15.61 73.49
N ALA A 5 55.60 16.36 72.57
CA ALA A 5 54.27 16.13 72.10
C ALA A 5 54.27 14.87 71.17
N LYS A 6 53.46 13.89 71.49
CA LYS A 6 53.22 12.73 70.59
C LYS A 6 52.13 13.05 69.57
N LEU A 7 52.51 13.19 68.35
CA LEU A 7 51.61 13.26 67.22
C LEU A 7 50.96 11.87 66.99
N ILE A 8 49.66 11.78 67.20
CA ILE A 8 48.88 10.58 66.80
C ILE A 8 48.46 10.80 65.36
N LYS A 9 49.03 10.01 64.44
CA LYS A 9 48.55 9.91 63.04
C LYS A 9 47.34 9.04 63.01
N LEU A 10 46.18 9.63 62.78
CA LEU A 10 44.92 8.89 62.47
C LEU A 10 44.95 8.50 61.01
N THR A 11 45.14 7.20 60.75
CA THR A 11 45.06 6.65 59.38
C THR A 11 43.62 6.37 59.06
N LEU A 12 43.03 7.21 58.18
CA LEU A 12 41.69 7.00 57.64
C LEU A 12 41.76 5.96 56.54
N ILE A 13 41.25 4.76 56.81
CA ILE A 13 41.11 3.69 55.82
C ILE A 13 39.81 4.01 55.06
N VAL A 14 39.93 4.49 53.83
CA VAL A 14 38.81 4.63 52.87
C VAL A 14 38.61 3.26 52.24
N VAL A 15 37.57 2.54 52.65
CA VAL A 15 37.10 1.35 51.99
C VAL A 15 36.31 1.80 50.76
N THR A 16 36.94 1.78 49.59
CA THR A 16 36.29 1.88 48.29
C THR A 16 35.63 0.55 47.99
N SER A 17 34.32 0.43 48.26
CA SER A 17 33.51 -0.64 47.71
C SER A 17 33.35 -0.41 46.21
N ALA A 18 34.09 -1.17 45.41
CA ALA A 18 33.88 -1.27 43.99
C ALA A 18 32.56 -2.04 43.77
N ILE A 19 31.51 -1.29 43.44
CA ILE A 19 30.27 -1.85 42.90
C ILE A 19 30.64 -2.32 41.49
N MET A 20 30.82 -3.63 41.31
CA MET A 20 30.87 -4.26 40.01
C MET A 20 29.44 -4.17 39.44
N PHE A 21 29.20 -3.15 38.63
CA PHE A 21 28.10 -3.24 37.67
C PHE A 21 28.45 -4.34 36.70
N SER A 22 27.83 -5.49 36.89
CA SER A 22 27.73 -6.50 35.83
C SER A 22 26.90 -5.87 34.73
N CYS A 23 27.52 -5.39 33.65
CA CYS A 23 26.87 -5.26 32.37
C CYS A 23 26.53 -6.68 31.93
N SER A 24 25.27 -7.07 32.00
CA SER A 24 24.77 -8.07 31.10
C SER A 24 24.86 -7.44 29.71
N ASP A 25 25.61 -8.06 28.83
CA ASP A 25 25.54 -7.81 27.39
C ASP A 25 24.14 -8.24 26.92
N ASP A 26 23.18 -7.34 27.12
CA ASP A 26 21.92 -7.37 26.40
C ASP A 26 22.22 -6.67 25.07
N ASP A 27 22.22 -7.41 23.98
CA ASP A 27 22.32 -6.90 22.60
C ASP A 27 21.11 -5.99 22.26
N GLY A 28 20.76 -5.10 23.18
CA GLY A 28 19.72 -4.11 23.05
C GLY A 28 20.17 -3.00 22.11
N THR A 29 19.73 -3.07 20.87
CA THR A 29 19.75 -1.91 19.96
C THR A 29 19.13 -0.72 20.67
N THR A 30 19.95 0.30 21.00
CA THR A 30 19.48 1.55 21.63
C THR A 30 18.84 2.42 20.55
N TYR A 31 17.51 2.35 20.44
CA TYR A 31 16.75 3.26 19.59
C TYR A 31 16.74 4.69 20.17
N ASN A 32 16.62 5.69 19.29
CA ASN A 32 16.31 7.05 19.73
C ASN A 32 15.04 7.05 20.60
N ASN A 33 15.10 7.60 21.81
CA ASN A 33 14.08 7.45 22.86
C ASN A 33 12.63 7.76 22.50
N ASN A 34 12.33 8.22 21.28
CA ASN A 34 10.98 8.48 20.78
C ASN A 34 10.88 8.29 19.27
N SER A 35 11.70 7.42 18.67
CA SER A 35 11.58 7.09 17.25
C SER A 35 10.34 6.22 16.99
N ILE A 36 9.95 6.06 15.72
CA ILE A 36 8.88 5.15 15.30
C ILE A 36 9.13 3.73 15.85
N VAL A 37 10.38 3.26 15.78
CA VAL A 37 10.77 1.92 16.26
C VAL A 37 10.68 1.87 17.79
N ALA A 38 11.12 2.91 18.51
CA ALA A 38 11.02 2.98 19.97
C ALA A 38 9.55 2.96 20.43
N ILE A 39 8.65 3.70 19.74
CA ILE A 39 7.21 3.68 20.02
C ILE A 39 6.65 2.27 19.79
N ALA A 40 6.99 1.61 18.70
CA ALA A 40 6.53 0.26 18.40
C ALA A 40 7.02 -0.74 19.47
N SER A 41 8.30 -0.69 19.85
CA SER A 41 8.91 -1.57 20.87
C SER A 41 8.35 -1.32 22.27
N GLY A 42 7.98 -0.07 22.58
CA GLY A 42 7.34 0.30 23.85
C GLY A 42 5.85 -0.04 23.93
N THR A 43 5.24 -0.50 22.83
CA THR A 43 3.80 -0.79 22.74
C THR A 43 3.56 -2.30 22.65
N SER A 44 3.13 -2.93 23.75
CA SER A 44 2.96 -4.40 23.84
C SER A 44 2.06 -5.00 22.76
N ASN A 45 1.09 -4.24 22.25
CA ASN A 45 0.17 -4.68 21.18
C ASN A 45 0.78 -4.60 19.77
N LEU A 46 2.05 -4.19 19.64
CA LEU A 46 2.80 -4.09 18.38
C LEU A 46 4.04 -5.02 18.36
N SER A 47 4.18 -5.95 19.32
CA SER A 47 5.36 -6.82 19.42
C SER A 47 5.61 -7.66 18.16
N ILE A 48 4.56 -8.18 17.50
CA ILE A 48 4.71 -8.93 16.25
C ILE A 48 5.20 -8.03 15.10
N LEU A 49 4.81 -6.75 15.09
CA LEU A 49 5.35 -5.77 14.14
C LEU A 49 6.87 -5.59 14.36
N VAL A 50 7.31 -5.47 15.61
CA VAL A 50 8.75 -5.34 15.94
C VAL A 50 9.51 -6.57 15.46
N ASP A 51 9.04 -7.78 15.79
CA ASP A 51 9.64 -9.05 15.31
C ASP A 51 9.72 -9.09 13.77
N ALA A 52 8.67 -8.59 13.09
CA ALA A 52 8.62 -8.53 11.63
C ALA A 52 9.63 -7.52 11.05
N LEU A 53 9.80 -6.36 11.69
CA LEU A 53 10.78 -5.33 11.29
C LEU A 53 12.22 -5.84 11.48
N GLU A 54 12.52 -6.50 12.58
CA GLU A 54 13.83 -7.11 12.86
C GLU A 54 14.17 -8.18 11.81
N ARG A 55 13.23 -9.08 11.54
CA ARG A 55 13.42 -10.16 10.58
C ARG A 55 13.64 -9.69 9.13
N THR A 56 13.19 -8.49 8.80
CA THR A 56 13.29 -7.92 7.44
C THR A 56 14.37 -6.87 7.29
N ASP A 57 15.19 -6.63 8.33
CA ASP A 57 16.20 -5.57 8.40
C ASP A 57 15.63 -4.16 8.12
N LEU A 58 14.39 -3.91 8.55
CA LEU A 58 13.74 -2.60 8.39
C LEU A 58 13.88 -1.69 9.61
N VAL A 59 14.37 -2.22 10.73
CA VAL A 59 14.60 -1.45 11.96
C VAL A 59 15.47 -0.24 11.67
N GLU A 60 16.67 -0.45 11.10
CA GLU A 60 17.59 0.66 10.77
C GLU A 60 16.96 1.67 9.80
N THR A 61 16.17 1.19 8.82
CA THR A 61 15.50 2.04 7.85
C THR A 61 14.49 2.97 8.51
N LEU A 62 13.70 2.46 9.47
CA LEU A 62 12.66 3.22 10.16
C LEU A 62 13.19 3.98 11.39
N ASP A 63 14.40 3.72 11.84
CA ASP A 63 15.06 4.50 12.91
C ASP A 63 15.87 5.70 12.37
N GLN A 64 16.02 5.80 11.04
CA GLN A 64 16.65 6.95 10.38
C GLN A 64 15.83 8.24 10.51
N THR A 65 16.41 9.34 10.06
CA THR A 65 15.90 10.71 10.27
C THR A 65 14.50 10.98 9.67
N GLY A 66 13.99 10.14 8.76
CA GLY A 66 12.64 10.30 8.18
C GLY A 66 12.43 11.62 7.43
N PRO A 67 11.26 12.27 7.46
CA PRO A 67 10.07 11.80 8.19
C PRO A 67 9.31 10.68 7.51
N TYR A 68 8.70 9.82 8.31
CA TYR A 68 7.84 8.73 7.85
C TYR A 68 6.46 8.77 8.50
N THR A 69 5.46 8.24 7.79
CA THR A 69 4.16 7.86 8.35
C THR A 69 4.09 6.34 8.34
N VAL A 70 3.88 5.73 9.48
CA VAL A 70 3.76 4.27 9.62
C VAL A 70 2.35 3.91 10.07
N PHE A 71 1.68 3.09 9.28
CA PHE A 71 0.44 2.45 9.64
C PHE A 71 0.77 1.11 10.32
N ALA A 72 0.77 1.10 11.65
CA ALA A 72 1.26 0.00 12.50
C ALA A 72 0.16 -1.02 12.80
N PRO A 73 0.19 -2.24 12.20
CA PRO A 73 -0.80 -3.28 12.49
C PRO A 73 -0.60 -3.85 13.89
N THR A 74 -1.73 -4.09 14.58
CA THR A 74 -1.71 -4.74 15.90
C THR A 74 -1.33 -6.22 15.82
N ASN A 75 -0.97 -6.83 16.97
CA ASN A 75 -0.76 -8.27 17.06
C ASN A 75 -1.98 -9.08 16.58
N ALA A 76 -3.18 -8.60 16.87
CA ALA A 76 -4.42 -9.23 16.40
C ALA A 76 -4.55 -9.15 14.86
N ALA A 77 -4.16 -8.01 14.26
CA ALA A 77 -4.11 -7.84 12.82
C ALA A 77 -3.16 -8.83 12.15
N PHE A 78 -1.97 -9.03 12.72
CA PHE A 78 -1.02 -10.04 12.23
C PHE A 78 -1.56 -11.47 12.37
N THR A 79 -2.15 -11.81 13.51
CA THR A 79 -2.75 -13.14 13.73
C THR A 79 -3.81 -13.45 12.68
N THR A 80 -4.68 -12.48 12.39
CA THR A 80 -5.71 -12.61 11.36
C THR A 80 -5.09 -12.75 9.97
N PHE A 81 -4.08 -11.93 9.64
CA PHE A 81 -3.37 -11.99 8.36
C PHE A 81 -2.68 -13.35 8.14
N LEU A 82 -1.97 -13.86 9.13
CA LEU A 82 -1.29 -15.15 9.06
C LEU A 82 -2.28 -16.29 8.81
N SER A 83 -3.36 -16.33 9.58
CA SER A 83 -4.41 -17.34 9.45
C SER A 83 -5.09 -17.30 8.07
N ALA A 84 -5.46 -16.10 7.60
CA ALA A 84 -6.12 -15.90 6.32
C ALA A 84 -5.26 -16.32 5.11
N ASN A 85 -3.92 -16.26 5.25
CA ASN A 85 -2.96 -16.63 4.21
C ASN A 85 -2.36 -18.03 4.41
N GLY A 86 -2.85 -18.81 5.38
CA GLY A 86 -2.40 -20.19 5.65
C GLY A 86 -1.00 -20.29 6.24
N TYR A 87 -0.46 -19.22 6.84
CA TYR A 87 0.82 -19.23 7.55
C TYR A 87 0.62 -19.67 9.00
N ALA A 88 1.42 -20.63 9.46
CA ALA A 88 1.36 -21.11 10.84
C ALA A 88 1.84 -20.05 11.86
N ASN A 89 2.79 -19.23 11.47
CA ASN A 89 3.40 -18.16 12.28
C ASN A 89 4.12 -17.16 11.36
N LEU A 90 4.71 -16.12 11.94
CA LEU A 90 5.45 -15.09 11.20
C LEU A 90 6.64 -15.67 10.42
N ASP A 91 7.32 -16.69 10.96
CA ASP A 91 8.49 -17.31 10.32
C ASP A 91 8.15 -18.07 9.04
N ALA A 92 6.90 -18.50 8.91
CA ALA A 92 6.44 -19.16 7.69
C ALA A 92 6.24 -18.20 6.52
N VAL A 93 6.18 -16.87 6.77
CA VAL A 93 6.07 -15.86 5.69
C VAL A 93 7.44 -15.69 5.03
N PRO A 94 7.58 -15.80 3.68
CA PRO A 94 8.83 -15.52 3.01
C PRO A 94 9.34 -14.11 3.32
N THR A 95 10.60 -13.97 3.75
CA THR A 95 11.17 -12.69 4.21
C THR A 95 11.04 -11.56 3.20
N ALA A 96 11.25 -11.84 1.91
CA ALA A 96 11.10 -10.84 0.86
C ALA A 96 9.64 -10.35 0.72
N ALA A 97 8.65 -11.25 0.82
CA ALA A 97 7.25 -10.89 0.80
C ALA A 97 6.85 -10.09 2.05
N LEU A 98 7.31 -10.50 3.22
CA LEU A 98 7.08 -9.78 4.47
C LEU A 98 7.65 -8.37 4.41
N LYS A 99 8.87 -8.21 3.86
CA LYS A 99 9.52 -6.90 3.68
C LYS A 99 8.67 -5.95 2.83
N GLU A 100 8.17 -6.42 1.69
CA GLU A 100 7.32 -5.58 0.82
C GLU A 100 5.97 -5.27 1.50
N ILE A 101 5.37 -6.21 2.22
CA ILE A 101 4.15 -5.97 3.01
C ILE A 101 4.41 -4.88 4.07
N LEU A 102 5.51 -4.93 4.81
CA LEU A 102 5.84 -3.91 5.80
C LEU A 102 6.12 -2.55 5.15
N LEU A 103 6.86 -2.51 4.04
CA LEU A 103 7.08 -1.28 3.27
C LEU A 103 5.77 -0.69 2.72
N ASN A 104 4.75 -1.53 2.46
CA ASN A 104 3.43 -1.07 2.06
C ASN A 104 2.67 -0.36 3.20
N HIS A 105 3.10 -0.50 4.45
CA HIS A 105 2.59 0.23 5.59
C HIS A 105 3.32 1.55 5.85
N VAL A 106 4.35 1.89 5.05
CA VAL A 106 5.19 3.06 5.25
C VAL A 106 5.02 4.04 4.10
N VAL A 107 4.81 5.29 4.44
CA VAL A 107 4.70 6.43 3.52
C VAL A 107 5.73 7.48 3.89
N SER A 108 6.35 8.11 2.90
CA SER A 108 7.26 9.25 3.15
C SER A 108 6.49 10.47 3.65
N GLY A 109 7.11 11.23 4.53
CA GLY A 109 6.52 12.44 5.11
C GLY A 109 5.73 12.18 6.39
N THR A 110 5.43 13.26 7.12
CA THR A 110 4.56 13.23 8.30
C THR A 110 3.13 13.57 7.87
N ASN A 111 2.30 12.54 7.74
CA ASN A 111 0.90 12.69 7.35
C ASN A 111 0.01 12.47 8.59
N LEU A 112 -0.36 13.55 9.27
CA LEU A 112 -1.33 13.49 10.36
C LEU A 112 -2.71 13.09 9.84
N SER A 113 -3.54 12.49 10.68
CA SER A 113 -4.89 12.04 10.31
C SER A 113 -5.74 13.18 9.72
N THR A 114 -5.53 14.41 10.20
CA THR A 114 -6.20 15.63 9.71
C THR A 114 -5.68 16.13 8.35
N SER A 115 -4.49 15.70 7.93
CA SER A 115 -3.91 16.04 6.63
C SER A 115 -4.20 14.99 5.55
N LEU A 116 -4.62 13.79 5.95
CA LEU A 116 -5.03 12.75 5.02
C LEU A 116 -6.36 13.12 4.35
N SER A 117 -6.45 12.92 3.06
CA SER A 117 -7.66 13.11 2.26
C SER A 117 -7.96 11.85 1.45
N THR A 118 -9.23 11.69 1.06
CA THR A 118 -9.61 10.58 0.18
C THR A 118 -8.89 10.67 -1.15
N GLY A 119 -8.17 9.60 -1.51
CA GLY A 119 -7.34 9.52 -2.71
C GLY A 119 -6.20 8.52 -2.58
N TYR A 120 -5.27 8.58 -3.52
CA TYR A 120 -4.11 7.68 -3.54
C TYR A 120 -2.86 8.36 -3.00
N ILE A 121 -2.12 7.65 -2.16
CA ILE A 121 -0.78 8.03 -1.68
C ILE A 121 0.23 6.95 -2.08
N LYS A 122 1.52 7.30 -2.17
CA LYS A 122 2.58 6.33 -2.50
C LYS A 122 3.20 5.76 -1.25
N THR A 123 3.29 4.43 -1.19
CA THR A 123 4.00 3.71 -0.13
C THR A 123 5.49 3.54 -0.48
N LEU A 124 6.27 2.93 0.40
CA LEU A 124 7.65 2.56 0.10
C LEU A 124 7.77 1.18 -0.57
N ALA A 125 6.70 0.37 -0.59
CA ALA A 125 6.69 -0.95 -1.18
C ALA A 125 6.74 -0.90 -2.71
N LYS A 126 7.23 -2.00 -3.29
CA LYS A 126 7.16 -2.26 -4.72
C LYS A 126 6.43 -3.58 -4.96
N GLY A 127 5.83 -3.72 -6.12
CA GLY A 127 5.17 -4.96 -6.53
C GLY A 127 5.97 -5.70 -7.58
N SER A 128 5.49 -6.87 -7.98
CA SER A 128 6.09 -7.66 -9.05
C SER A 128 5.96 -7.00 -10.43
N ALA A 129 4.97 -6.11 -10.61
CA ALA A 129 4.74 -5.40 -11.87
C ALA A 129 5.80 -4.33 -12.18
N SER A 130 6.48 -3.78 -11.15
CA SER A 130 7.50 -2.75 -11.34
C SER A 130 8.57 -2.83 -10.26
N SER A 131 9.84 -2.87 -10.67
CA SER A 131 10.99 -2.79 -9.77
C SER A 131 11.36 -1.36 -9.36
N THR A 132 10.82 -0.36 -10.02
CA THR A 132 11.16 1.07 -9.83
C THR A 132 10.02 1.86 -9.18
N ASN A 133 8.76 1.58 -9.55
CA ASN A 133 7.62 2.34 -9.09
C ASN A 133 7.05 1.75 -7.80
N THR A 134 6.82 2.64 -6.83
CA THR A 134 6.23 2.25 -5.55
C THR A 134 4.71 2.12 -5.66
N LEU A 135 4.16 1.25 -4.82
CA LEU A 135 2.73 0.96 -4.79
C LEU A 135 1.91 2.17 -4.36
N SER A 136 0.69 2.22 -4.86
CA SER A 136 -0.32 3.16 -4.40
C SER A 136 -1.13 2.54 -3.26
N MET A 137 -1.53 3.37 -2.29
CA MET A 137 -2.47 3.02 -1.24
C MET A 137 -3.67 3.94 -1.36
N PHE A 138 -4.88 3.38 -1.42
CA PHE A 138 -6.10 4.17 -1.39
C PHE A 138 -6.46 4.51 0.05
N VAL A 139 -6.56 5.80 0.32
CA VAL A 139 -7.04 6.34 1.60
C VAL A 139 -8.49 6.77 1.42
N ASN A 140 -9.36 6.35 2.31
CA ASN A 140 -10.74 6.83 2.39
C ASN A 140 -10.96 7.48 3.77
N THR A 141 -11.36 8.75 3.77
CA THR A 141 -11.57 9.53 5.00
C THR A 141 -13.04 9.84 5.28
N SER A 142 -13.99 9.26 4.54
CA SER A 142 -15.43 9.54 4.68
C SER A 142 -16.03 9.12 6.04
N SER A 143 -15.44 8.12 6.69
CA SER A 143 -15.89 7.57 7.99
C SER A 143 -14.70 7.16 8.85
N GLY A 144 -13.75 8.09 9.07
CA GLY A 144 -12.43 7.79 9.63
C GLY A 144 -11.45 7.36 8.54
N VAL A 145 -10.18 7.15 8.90
CA VAL A 145 -9.15 6.78 7.92
C VAL A 145 -9.20 5.28 7.68
N ARG A 146 -9.53 4.88 6.45
CA ARG A 146 -9.53 3.50 5.98
C ARG A 146 -8.59 3.34 4.79
N LEU A 147 -7.80 2.27 4.79
CA LEU A 147 -6.69 2.04 3.86
C LEU A 147 -6.99 0.81 2.99
N ASN A 148 -6.91 0.97 1.67
CA ASN A 148 -7.21 -0.06 0.65
C ASN A 148 -8.53 -0.82 0.90
N GLY A 149 -9.50 -0.19 1.56
CA GLY A 149 -10.78 -0.80 1.90
C GLY A 149 -10.73 -1.92 2.94
N VAL A 150 -9.55 -2.25 3.50
CA VAL A 150 -9.35 -3.42 4.40
C VAL A 150 -8.92 -3.04 5.81
N SER A 151 -8.15 -1.98 5.99
CA SER A 151 -7.57 -1.60 7.28
C SER A 151 -8.07 -0.24 7.73
N SER A 152 -8.44 -0.11 9.00
CA SER A 152 -8.91 1.13 9.60
C SER A 152 -7.93 1.63 10.66
N VAL A 153 -7.70 2.94 10.72
CA VAL A 153 -6.93 3.56 11.79
C VAL A 153 -7.76 3.55 13.07
N THR A 154 -7.25 2.88 14.09
CA THR A 154 -7.91 2.77 15.43
C THR A 154 -7.35 3.75 16.45
N SER A 155 -6.06 4.12 16.31
CA SER A 155 -5.42 5.18 17.08
C SER A 155 -4.52 5.98 16.15
N ALA A 156 -4.81 7.26 16.02
CA ALA A 156 -4.12 8.15 15.09
C ALA A 156 -3.08 9.03 15.82
N ASP A 157 -2.13 9.56 15.05
CA ASP A 157 -1.30 10.69 15.42
C ASP A 157 -0.37 10.44 16.63
N VAL A 158 0.16 9.22 16.78
CA VAL A 158 1.25 8.97 17.75
C VAL A 158 2.53 9.57 17.18
N VAL A 159 2.91 10.74 17.70
CA VAL A 159 4.04 11.52 17.18
C VAL A 159 5.38 10.91 17.61
N ALA A 160 6.23 10.64 16.63
CA ALA A 160 7.61 10.19 16.80
C ALA A 160 8.61 11.30 16.46
N SER A 161 9.86 11.16 16.90
CA SER A 161 10.95 12.09 16.57
C SER A 161 11.29 12.12 15.08
N ASN A 162 10.98 11.02 14.36
CA ASN A 162 11.24 10.82 12.94
C ASN A 162 9.97 10.56 12.12
N GLY A 163 8.78 10.94 12.62
CA GLY A 163 7.53 10.81 11.88
C GLY A 163 6.28 10.68 12.73
N VAL A 164 5.32 9.91 12.24
CA VAL A 164 4.06 9.64 12.93
C VAL A 164 3.65 8.18 12.75
N VAL A 165 3.04 7.60 13.79
CA VAL A 165 2.51 6.24 13.79
C VAL A 165 0.99 6.31 13.92
N HIS A 166 0.28 5.58 13.05
CA HIS A 166 -1.15 5.31 13.14
C HIS A 166 -1.34 3.83 13.39
N ILE A 167 -1.98 3.45 14.49
CA ILE A 167 -2.28 2.04 14.79
C ILE A 167 -3.48 1.61 13.95
N VAL A 168 -3.36 0.45 13.29
CA VAL A 168 -4.38 -0.09 12.40
C VAL A 168 -4.84 -1.49 12.81
N ASP A 169 -6.09 -1.82 12.46
CA ASP A 169 -6.77 -3.07 12.83
C ASP A 169 -6.52 -4.25 11.89
N ALA A 170 -5.89 -4.01 10.72
CA ALA A 170 -5.57 -5.07 9.77
C ALA A 170 -4.21 -4.85 9.09
N VAL A 171 -3.52 -5.93 8.70
CA VAL A 171 -2.34 -5.88 7.84
C VAL A 171 -2.79 -5.55 6.42
N ILE A 172 -2.17 -4.53 5.82
CA ILE A 172 -2.44 -4.08 4.46
C ILE A 172 -1.56 -4.90 3.51
N GLY A 173 -2.13 -5.94 2.90
CA GLY A 173 -1.46 -6.73 1.88
C GLY A 173 -1.06 -5.90 0.65
N LEU A 174 -0.27 -6.49 -0.25
CA LEU A 174 0.11 -5.80 -1.49
C LEU A 174 -1.13 -5.69 -2.41
N PRO A 175 -1.57 -4.47 -2.77
CA PRO A 175 -2.79 -4.27 -3.53
C PRO A 175 -2.63 -4.77 -4.97
N THR A 176 -3.60 -5.51 -5.47
CA THR A 176 -3.77 -5.79 -6.90
C THR A 176 -4.61 -4.69 -7.57
N VAL A 177 -4.72 -4.71 -8.90
CA VAL A 177 -5.63 -3.79 -9.61
C VAL A 177 -7.08 -3.97 -9.13
N VAL A 178 -7.46 -5.21 -8.76
CA VAL A 178 -8.79 -5.52 -8.18
C VAL A 178 -8.93 -4.91 -6.79
N THR A 179 -7.88 -4.97 -5.95
CA THR A 179 -7.91 -4.33 -4.62
C THR A 179 -8.23 -2.84 -4.74
N HIS A 180 -7.61 -2.15 -5.69
CA HIS A 180 -7.86 -0.73 -5.90
C HIS A 180 -9.28 -0.46 -6.43
N ALA A 181 -9.78 -1.30 -7.33
CA ALA A 181 -11.15 -1.17 -7.83
C ALA A 181 -12.19 -1.34 -6.71
N LEU A 182 -12.01 -2.36 -5.86
CA LEU A 182 -12.91 -2.62 -4.73
C LEU A 182 -12.80 -1.58 -3.60
N ALA A 183 -11.63 -0.99 -3.39
CA ALA A 183 -11.37 -0.03 -2.32
C ALA A 183 -11.93 1.37 -2.64
N ASN A 184 -11.96 1.74 -3.91
CA ASN A 184 -12.32 3.09 -4.33
C ASN A 184 -13.80 3.17 -4.74
N PRO A 185 -14.64 3.90 -3.97
CA PRO A 185 -16.08 4.00 -4.27
C PRO A 185 -16.39 4.65 -5.62
N ASN A 186 -15.42 5.28 -6.27
CA ASN A 186 -15.59 5.82 -7.63
C ASN A 186 -15.59 4.74 -8.73
N PHE A 187 -15.37 3.47 -8.39
CA PHE A 187 -15.38 2.34 -9.31
C PHE A 187 -16.52 1.34 -9.05
N THR A 188 -17.53 1.70 -8.26
CA THR A 188 -18.64 0.78 -7.96
C THR A 188 -19.33 0.28 -9.21
N ASN A 189 -19.63 1.14 -10.19
CA ASN A 189 -20.25 0.73 -11.45
C ASN A 189 -19.37 -0.22 -12.27
N LEU A 190 -18.03 0.00 -12.26
CA LEU A 190 -17.09 -0.91 -12.91
C LEU A 190 -17.08 -2.28 -12.22
N VAL A 191 -17.05 -2.31 -10.88
CA VAL A 191 -17.10 -3.55 -10.10
C VAL A 191 -18.41 -4.30 -10.36
N ASP A 192 -19.55 -3.61 -10.37
CA ASP A 192 -20.85 -4.18 -10.65
C ASP A 192 -20.89 -4.79 -12.08
N ALA A 193 -20.32 -4.09 -13.06
CA ALA A 193 -20.22 -4.61 -14.43
C ALA A 193 -19.33 -5.87 -14.51
N LEU A 194 -18.16 -5.86 -13.86
CA LEU A 194 -17.22 -6.99 -13.86
C LEU A 194 -17.77 -8.23 -13.14
N THR A 195 -18.72 -8.08 -12.22
CA THR A 195 -19.31 -9.15 -11.41
C THR A 195 -20.75 -9.47 -11.81
N SER A 196 -21.27 -8.85 -12.88
CA SER A 196 -22.62 -9.10 -13.36
C SER A 196 -22.78 -10.52 -13.93
N GLU A 197 -24.02 -11.01 -13.97
CA GLU A 197 -24.33 -12.35 -14.44
C GLU A 197 -23.89 -12.55 -15.91
N GLY A 198 -23.28 -13.71 -16.17
CA GLY A 198 -22.78 -14.08 -17.49
C GLY A 198 -21.37 -13.56 -17.79
N GLN A 199 -20.73 -12.83 -16.89
CA GLN A 199 -19.35 -12.42 -17.06
C GLN A 199 -18.36 -13.52 -16.63
N PRO A 200 -17.16 -13.57 -17.27
CA PRO A 200 -16.03 -14.38 -16.77
C PRO A 200 -15.65 -13.96 -15.33
N ASP A 201 -14.89 -14.80 -14.64
CA ASP A 201 -14.30 -14.43 -13.35
C ASP A 201 -13.17 -13.40 -13.52
N PHE A 202 -13.54 -12.16 -13.88
CA PHE A 202 -12.60 -11.05 -14.00
C PHE A 202 -11.87 -10.76 -12.68
N VAL A 203 -12.52 -10.97 -11.55
CA VAL A 203 -11.89 -10.77 -10.22
C VAL A 203 -10.74 -11.76 -10.04
N GLY A 204 -10.96 -13.05 -10.35
CA GLY A 204 -9.89 -14.06 -10.29
C GLY A 204 -8.78 -13.81 -11.32
N ILE A 205 -9.15 -13.49 -12.58
CA ILE A 205 -8.20 -13.20 -13.66
C ILE A 205 -7.29 -12.02 -13.30
N LEU A 206 -7.88 -10.88 -12.92
CA LEU A 206 -7.15 -9.63 -12.65
C LEU A 206 -6.48 -9.58 -11.26
N SER A 207 -6.83 -10.48 -10.34
CA SER A 207 -6.09 -10.68 -9.09
C SER A 207 -4.91 -11.64 -9.24
N GLY A 208 -4.94 -12.47 -10.27
CA GLY A 208 -3.94 -13.52 -10.53
C GLY A 208 -2.62 -13.00 -11.08
N THR A 209 -1.69 -13.92 -11.26
CA THR A 209 -0.38 -13.67 -11.86
C THR A 209 -0.32 -14.10 -13.34
N ALA A 210 -1.26 -14.95 -13.79
CA ALA A 210 -1.38 -15.31 -15.18
C ALA A 210 -1.74 -14.06 -16.01
N SER A 211 -1.01 -13.82 -17.08
CA SER A 211 -1.14 -12.62 -17.93
C SER A 211 -0.80 -11.26 -17.26
N SER A 212 -0.40 -11.25 -15.98
CA SER A 212 0.14 -10.04 -15.37
C SER A 212 1.56 -9.73 -15.93
N PRO A 213 2.04 -8.46 -15.85
CA PRO A 213 1.34 -7.31 -15.29
C PRO A 213 0.22 -6.78 -16.20
N PHE A 214 -0.73 -6.08 -15.58
CA PHE A 214 -1.85 -5.48 -16.29
C PHE A 214 -1.72 -3.95 -16.37
N THR A 215 -2.18 -3.36 -17.49
CA THR A 215 -2.54 -1.94 -17.53
C THR A 215 -4.03 -1.84 -17.70
N VAL A 216 -4.72 -1.25 -16.72
CA VAL A 216 -6.18 -1.12 -16.70
C VAL A 216 -6.57 0.33 -16.94
N PHE A 217 -7.37 0.58 -17.95
CA PHE A 217 -7.99 1.86 -18.24
C PHE A 217 -9.39 1.85 -17.63
N ALA A 218 -9.49 2.27 -16.35
CA ALA A 218 -10.67 2.09 -15.52
C ALA A 218 -11.66 3.26 -15.64
N PRO A 219 -12.86 3.06 -16.20
CA PRO A 219 -13.90 4.08 -16.21
C PRO A 219 -14.43 4.31 -14.79
N SER A 220 -14.50 5.59 -14.38
CA SER A 220 -15.10 5.98 -13.11
C SER A 220 -16.62 5.90 -13.15
N ASN A 221 -17.31 6.01 -12.01
CA ASN A 221 -18.77 6.12 -11.97
C ASN A 221 -19.27 7.31 -12.80
N ALA A 222 -18.51 8.42 -12.81
CA ALA A 222 -18.82 9.58 -13.66
C ALA A 222 -18.70 9.22 -15.15
N ALA A 223 -17.74 8.39 -15.53
CA ALA A 223 -17.57 7.89 -16.89
C ALA A 223 -18.79 7.08 -17.36
N PHE A 224 -19.31 6.19 -16.51
CA PHE A 224 -20.55 5.46 -16.80
C PHE A 224 -21.74 6.40 -17.00
N THR A 225 -21.84 7.44 -16.16
CA THR A 225 -22.90 8.46 -16.28
C THR A 225 -22.76 9.27 -17.56
N ALA A 226 -21.54 9.68 -17.92
CA ALA A 226 -21.26 10.42 -19.15
C ALA A 226 -21.60 9.57 -20.37
N PHE A 227 -21.16 8.31 -20.40
CA PHE A 227 -21.46 7.37 -21.49
C PHE A 227 -22.97 7.18 -21.69
N GLU A 228 -23.72 6.94 -20.60
CA GLU A 228 -25.16 6.71 -20.66
C GLU A 228 -25.93 7.99 -21.05
N THR A 229 -25.39 9.17 -20.75
CA THR A 229 -25.95 10.45 -21.20
C THR A 229 -25.78 10.66 -22.69
N GLU A 230 -24.62 10.28 -23.24
CA GLU A 230 -24.32 10.34 -24.68
C GLU A 230 -25.04 9.25 -25.49
N ASN A 231 -25.22 8.07 -24.88
CA ASN A 231 -25.74 6.86 -25.53
C ASN A 231 -26.81 6.18 -24.65
N PRO A 232 -28.00 6.82 -24.51
CA PRO A 232 -29.02 6.35 -23.57
C PRO A 232 -29.47 4.90 -23.83
N GLY A 233 -29.43 4.06 -22.79
CA GLY A 233 -29.87 2.66 -22.84
C GLY A 233 -28.87 1.71 -23.49
N THR A 234 -27.71 2.18 -23.96
CA THR A 234 -26.74 1.32 -24.67
C THR A 234 -26.15 0.27 -23.72
N LEU A 235 -25.71 0.64 -22.51
CA LEU A 235 -25.15 -0.33 -21.57
C LEU A 235 -26.15 -1.40 -21.18
N ALA A 236 -27.42 -1.04 -20.98
CA ALA A 236 -28.48 -1.98 -20.63
C ALA A 236 -28.88 -2.90 -21.79
N SER A 237 -28.56 -2.54 -23.02
CA SER A 237 -28.87 -3.34 -24.22
C SER A 237 -27.76 -4.31 -24.62
N LEU A 238 -26.56 -4.19 -24.03
CA LEU A 238 -25.45 -5.09 -24.31
C LEU A 238 -25.78 -6.51 -23.88
N THR A 239 -25.51 -7.46 -24.75
CA THR A 239 -25.50 -8.88 -24.39
C THR A 239 -24.33 -9.15 -23.41
N PRO A 240 -24.37 -10.22 -22.60
CA PRO A 240 -23.23 -10.57 -21.73
C PRO A 240 -21.92 -10.70 -22.51
N ALA A 241 -21.93 -11.23 -23.74
CA ALA A 241 -20.74 -11.35 -24.57
C ALA A 241 -20.17 -9.98 -25.00
N GLN A 242 -21.04 -9.05 -25.41
CA GLN A 242 -20.62 -7.70 -25.76
C GLN A 242 -20.08 -6.93 -24.54
N LEU A 243 -20.72 -7.09 -23.38
CA LEU A 243 -20.19 -6.51 -22.13
C LEU A 243 -18.82 -7.12 -21.78
N THR A 244 -18.61 -8.43 -21.97
CA THR A 244 -17.30 -9.07 -21.81
C THR A 244 -16.25 -8.46 -22.73
N SER A 245 -16.58 -8.21 -24.01
CA SER A 245 -15.71 -7.52 -24.97
C SER A 245 -15.35 -6.11 -24.47
N VAL A 246 -16.36 -5.31 -24.12
CA VAL A 246 -16.14 -3.94 -23.59
C VAL A 246 -15.23 -3.97 -22.37
N LEU A 247 -15.50 -4.82 -21.38
CA LEU A 247 -14.68 -4.91 -20.15
C LEU A 247 -13.24 -5.37 -20.46
N SER A 248 -13.07 -6.34 -21.33
CA SER A 248 -11.76 -6.85 -21.77
C SER A 248 -10.97 -5.81 -22.59
N TYR A 249 -11.67 -4.97 -23.34
CA TYR A 249 -11.07 -3.89 -24.13
C TYR A 249 -10.42 -2.80 -23.27
N HIS A 250 -10.85 -2.66 -22.01
CA HIS A 250 -10.25 -1.75 -21.03
C HIS A 250 -8.95 -2.28 -20.39
N VAL A 251 -8.50 -3.48 -20.74
CA VAL A 251 -7.35 -4.15 -20.13
C VAL A 251 -6.27 -4.40 -21.17
N VAL A 252 -5.03 -4.07 -20.86
CA VAL A 252 -3.83 -4.50 -21.59
C VAL A 252 -3.10 -5.50 -20.69
N ALA A 253 -2.89 -6.71 -21.20
CA ALA A 253 -2.22 -7.79 -20.48
C ALA A 253 -0.73 -7.88 -20.83
N GLY A 254 0.09 -8.36 -19.89
CA GLY A 254 1.53 -8.56 -20.07
C GLY A 254 2.37 -7.29 -20.00
N ALA A 255 1.77 -6.14 -19.66
CA ALA A 255 2.47 -4.85 -19.61
C ALA A 255 2.01 -3.99 -18.42
N ASN A 256 2.97 -3.33 -17.75
CA ASN A 256 2.76 -2.29 -16.74
C ASN A 256 3.15 -0.95 -17.37
N VAL A 257 2.26 -0.36 -18.15
CA VAL A 257 2.53 0.84 -18.94
C VAL A 257 2.17 2.09 -18.13
N LEU A 258 3.17 2.82 -17.68
CA LEU A 258 2.98 4.10 -17.00
C LEU A 258 2.63 5.21 -18.00
N SER A 259 2.05 6.30 -17.49
CA SER A 259 1.60 7.43 -18.31
C SER A 259 2.70 8.04 -19.20
N ASN A 260 3.94 8.04 -18.70
CA ASN A 260 5.11 8.54 -19.45
C ASN A 260 5.70 7.53 -20.46
N ALA A 261 5.18 6.31 -20.51
CA ALA A 261 5.64 5.24 -21.37
C ALA A 261 4.52 4.69 -22.30
N ILE A 262 3.36 5.34 -22.34
CA ILE A 262 2.28 4.96 -23.23
C ILE A 262 2.75 5.10 -24.69
N PRO A 263 2.67 4.02 -25.52
CA PRO A 263 3.08 4.08 -26.92
C PRO A 263 2.23 5.06 -27.73
N SER A 264 2.84 5.69 -28.74
CA SER A 264 2.11 6.58 -29.67
C SER A 264 1.38 5.82 -30.80
N GLY A 265 1.54 4.51 -30.89
CA GLY A 265 0.87 3.63 -31.87
C GLY A 265 -0.34 2.90 -31.30
N PRO A 266 -0.95 1.98 -32.09
CA PRO A 266 -2.03 1.15 -31.61
C PRO A 266 -1.59 0.29 -30.42
N ILE A 267 -2.44 0.24 -29.39
CA ILE A 267 -2.28 -0.56 -28.18
C ILE A 267 -3.26 -1.71 -28.26
N THR A 268 -2.76 -2.92 -28.26
CA THR A 268 -3.60 -4.13 -28.29
C THR A 268 -4.13 -4.44 -26.89
N THR A 269 -5.43 -4.65 -26.79
CA THR A 269 -6.14 -4.95 -25.55
C THR A 269 -6.21 -6.46 -25.26
N TYR A 270 -6.69 -6.82 -24.08
CA TYR A 270 -6.96 -8.21 -23.70
C TYR A 270 -8.10 -8.83 -24.52
N GLU A 271 -8.99 -8.00 -25.03
CA GLU A 271 -10.06 -8.38 -25.98
C GLU A 271 -9.49 -8.68 -27.38
N THR A 272 -8.34 -8.16 -27.75
CA THR A 272 -7.59 -8.23 -29.03
C THR A 272 -7.79 -7.06 -30.00
N GLY A 273 -8.80 -6.24 -29.80
CA GLY A 273 -8.95 -4.95 -30.49
C GLY A 273 -7.88 -3.94 -30.05
N THR A 274 -7.86 -2.78 -30.72
CA THR A 274 -6.84 -1.78 -30.49
C THR A 274 -7.41 -0.37 -30.25
N PHE A 275 -6.73 0.43 -29.46
CA PHE A 275 -6.97 1.87 -29.37
C PHE A 275 -5.64 2.64 -29.50
N THR A 276 -5.72 3.93 -29.72
CA THR A 276 -4.55 4.81 -29.73
C THR A 276 -4.63 5.86 -28.65
N VAL A 277 -3.46 6.34 -28.15
CA VAL A 277 -3.39 7.40 -27.15
C VAL A 277 -2.56 8.56 -27.68
N SER A 278 -3.09 9.79 -27.57
CA SER A 278 -2.38 11.01 -27.89
C SER A 278 -2.47 11.98 -26.70
N GLY A 279 -1.35 12.18 -26.02
CA GLY A 279 -1.35 12.88 -24.73
C GLY A 279 -2.16 12.12 -23.68
N THR A 280 -3.30 12.69 -23.27
CA THR A 280 -4.25 12.05 -22.34
C THR A 280 -5.52 11.56 -23.05
N VAL A 281 -5.61 11.67 -24.36
CA VAL A 281 -6.81 11.31 -25.13
C VAL A 281 -6.64 9.94 -25.76
N ILE A 282 -7.55 9.02 -25.44
CA ILE A 282 -7.71 7.73 -26.08
C ILE A 282 -8.68 7.89 -27.24
N THR A 283 -8.35 7.32 -28.42
CA THR A 283 -9.28 7.14 -29.54
C THR A 283 -9.51 5.64 -29.71
N ASP A 284 -10.76 5.20 -29.52
CA ASP A 284 -11.19 3.82 -29.60
C ASP A 284 -11.55 3.39 -31.04
N GLU A 285 -11.95 2.13 -31.25
CA GLU A 285 -12.32 1.58 -32.56
C GLU A 285 -13.60 2.21 -33.13
N ALA A 286 -14.48 2.73 -32.28
CA ALA A 286 -15.65 3.48 -32.69
C ALA A 286 -15.32 4.97 -33.02
N ALA A 287 -14.02 5.31 -33.11
CA ALA A 287 -13.51 6.68 -33.31
C ALA A 287 -13.97 7.70 -32.27
N ARG A 288 -14.33 7.24 -31.06
CA ARG A 288 -14.73 8.08 -29.94
C ARG A 288 -13.48 8.51 -29.15
N GLN A 289 -13.58 9.63 -28.47
CA GLN A 289 -12.49 10.18 -27.67
C GLN A 289 -12.84 10.14 -26.19
N THR A 290 -11.91 9.62 -25.39
CA THR A 290 -12.02 9.49 -23.92
C THR A 290 -10.76 10.02 -23.28
N ASN A 291 -10.87 10.79 -22.18
CA ASN A 291 -9.71 11.33 -21.51
C ASN A 291 -9.26 10.44 -20.34
N ILE A 292 -7.96 10.34 -20.18
CA ILE A 292 -7.34 9.81 -18.97
C ILE A 292 -7.28 10.96 -17.95
N VAL A 293 -8.03 10.84 -16.86
CA VAL A 293 -8.19 11.90 -15.85
C VAL A 293 -7.35 11.69 -14.60
N ALA A 294 -6.87 10.47 -14.36
CA ALA A 294 -5.87 10.18 -13.35
C ALA A 294 -4.97 9.05 -13.84
N VAL A 295 -3.71 9.08 -13.47
CA VAL A 295 -2.68 8.18 -14.00
C VAL A 295 -1.92 7.48 -12.87
N ASP A 296 -1.27 6.36 -13.21
CA ASP A 296 -0.21 5.73 -12.43
C ASP A 296 -0.62 5.29 -11.02
N VAL A 297 -1.86 4.78 -10.88
CA VAL A 297 -2.25 4.05 -9.67
C VAL A 297 -1.57 2.68 -9.73
N GLN A 298 -0.39 2.58 -9.13
CA GLN A 298 0.44 1.38 -9.18
C GLN A 298 -0.07 0.32 -8.22
N ALA A 299 -0.39 -0.84 -8.75
CA ALA A 299 -0.70 -2.06 -8.02
C ALA A 299 0.49 -3.04 -8.05
N SER A 300 0.45 -4.10 -7.24
CA SER A 300 1.48 -5.14 -7.20
C SER A 300 1.57 -5.94 -8.50
N ASN A 301 0.47 -6.07 -9.22
CA ASN A 301 0.34 -6.84 -10.45
C ASN A 301 -0.04 -5.98 -11.68
N GLY A 302 0.07 -4.66 -11.61
CA GLY A 302 -0.25 -3.78 -12.72
C GLY A 302 -0.38 -2.31 -12.36
N VAL A 303 -0.93 -1.53 -13.28
CA VAL A 303 -1.19 -0.09 -13.11
C VAL A 303 -2.59 0.26 -13.61
N ILE A 304 -3.22 1.26 -12.99
CA ILE A 304 -4.55 1.74 -13.38
C ILE A 304 -4.44 3.19 -13.84
N HIS A 305 -5.08 3.49 -14.97
CA HIS A 305 -5.38 4.84 -15.46
C HIS A 305 -6.89 5.05 -15.43
N VAL A 306 -7.33 6.15 -14.86
CA VAL A 306 -8.77 6.44 -14.68
C VAL A 306 -9.30 7.20 -15.89
N LEU A 307 -10.45 6.78 -16.39
CA LEU A 307 -11.12 7.37 -17.53
C LEU A 307 -12.35 8.21 -17.15
N ASP A 308 -12.66 9.23 -17.97
CA ASP A 308 -13.87 10.04 -17.87
C ASP A 308 -15.03 9.55 -18.74
N ASN A 309 -14.79 8.53 -19.60
CA ASN A 309 -15.80 7.86 -20.40
C ASN A 309 -15.45 6.37 -20.58
N ILE A 310 -16.36 5.58 -21.17
CA ILE A 310 -16.15 4.16 -21.53
C ILE A 310 -15.58 4.12 -22.95
N ILE A 311 -14.54 3.32 -23.18
CA ILE A 311 -14.00 3.03 -24.50
C ILE A 311 -14.68 1.77 -25.06
N LEU A 312 -14.92 1.75 -26.37
CA LEU A 312 -15.62 0.66 -27.04
C LEU A 312 -14.72 -0.03 -28.07
N PRO A 313 -14.71 -1.39 -28.07
CA PRO A 313 -14.26 -2.16 -29.23
C PRO A 313 -15.27 -2.05 -30.36
N ASP A 314 -14.92 -2.58 -31.53
CA ASP A 314 -15.90 -2.91 -32.57
C ASP A 314 -16.82 -4.04 -32.04
N LEU A 315 -18.12 -3.79 -31.99
CA LEU A 315 -19.12 -4.74 -31.44
C LEU A 315 -19.96 -5.41 -32.54
N ASP A 316 -19.62 -5.19 -33.84
CA ASP A 316 -20.32 -5.74 -34.98
C ASP A 316 -20.07 -7.26 -35.21
#